data_095698a3ab8667af3b9d50da0f5726fe
#
_entry.id   095698a3ab8667af3b9d50da0f5726fe
#
_cell.length_a   1.000
_cell.length_b   1.000
_cell.length_c   1.000
_cell.angle_alpha   90.00
_cell.angle_beta   90.00
_cell.angle_gamma   90.00
#
_symmetry.space_group_name_H-M   'P 1'
#
loop_
_entity.id
_entity.type
_entity.pdbx_description
1 polymer ?
#
loop_
_entity_poly.entity_id
_entity_poly.type
_entity_poly.pdbx_seq_one_letter_code
_entity_poly.pdbx_strand_id
1 'polypeptide(L)'
;MTDTNFGSLGEPVKRTQIRVRMAARALGRNDLGHAFGHVSARLDADSFLVCAPKPMGLIAPEDEGTIVPIEGTLPDGVLGEVRCHQQIYKRRPDVNGIARTFLRDVMTLSTFQRTPKSRIGFASYFAPFPPLWDDPLLLRDDGAALKFAETLGNARAIVMRGNGCVLTGATVEEAIVMAFFLEESAKTELAVMASGQEDRSLLFSNEQATARAVSSGRIFERMWDYLTNDDPEG
;
A
#
# COMPACT_ATOMS: atom_id res chain seq x y z
N MET A 1 -26.98 -8.61 -16.25
CA MET A 1 -27.46 -7.94 -15.00
C MET A 1 -27.48 -9.01 -13.92
N THR A 2 -26.43 -9.16 -13.18
CA THR A 2 -26.39 -10.03 -12.00
C THR A 2 -26.44 -9.12 -10.79
N ASP A 3 -27.64 -8.96 -10.23
CA ASP A 3 -27.83 -8.37 -8.92
C ASP A 3 -27.06 -9.21 -7.89
N THR A 4 -25.87 -8.82 -7.56
CA THR A 4 -25.17 -9.31 -6.36
C THR A 4 -25.83 -8.65 -5.16
N ASN A 5 -26.80 -9.35 -4.60
CA ASN A 5 -27.57 -8.92 -3.44
C ASN A 5 -26.67 -8.98 -2.18
N PHE A 6 -25.97 -7.89 -1.86
CA PHE A 6 -25.06 -7.77 -0.71
C PHE A 6 -25.79 -7.69 0.65
N GLY A 7 -27.11 -7.73 0.67
CA GLY A 7 -27.91 -7.73 1.91
C GLY A 7 -27.68 -8.94 2.84
N SER A 8 -26.88 -9.93 2.41
CA SER A 8 -26.57 -11.16 3.16
C SER A 8 -25.10 -11.32 3.56
N LEU A 9 -24.26 -10.30 3.37
CA LEU A 9 -22.83 -10.39 3.78
C LEU A 9 -22.72 -10.55 5.29
N GLY A 10 -21.90 -11.52 5.73
CA GLY A 10 -21.62 -11.73 7.15
C GLY A 10 -20.97 -10.49 7.80
N GLU A 11 -21.17 -10.31 9.11
CA GLU A 11 -20.60 -9.20 9.90
C GLU A 11 -19.08 -8.97 9.68
N PRO A 12 -18.23 -10.01 9.53
CA PRO A 12 -16.82 -9.81 9.22
C PRO A 12 -16.59 -9.07 7.91
N VAL A 13 -17.34 -9.40 6.84
CA VAL A 13 -17.20 -8.75 5.53
C VAL A 13 -17.65 -7.30 5.59
N LYS A 14 -18.74 -6.98 6.27
CA LYS A 14 -19.21 -5.60 6.48
C LYS A 14 -18.16 -4.74 7.17
N ARG A 15 -17.54 -5.26 8.23
CA ARG A 15 -16.43 -4.56 8.92
C ARG A 15 -15.24 -4.34 8.00
N THR A 16 -14.90 -5.32 7.18
CA THR A 16 -13.81 -5.18 6.20
C THR A 16 -14.15 -4.14 5.13
N GLN A 17 -15.42 -4.06 4.66
CA GLN A 17 -15.89 -3.00 3.76
C GLN A 17 -15.63 -1.61 4.35
N ILE A 18 -16.02 -1.37 5.60
CA ILE A 18 -15.78 -0.11 6.30
C ILE A 18 -14.27 0.21 6.32
N ARG A 19 -13.45 -0.74 6.78
CA ARG A 19 -12.00 -0.54 6.90
C ARG A 19 -11.33 -0.24 5.55
N VAL A 20 -11.74 -0.92 4.49
CA VAL A 20 -11.21 -0.70 3.13
C VAL A 20 -11.61 0.67 2.58
N ARG A 21 -12.85 1.13 2.83
CA ARG A 21 -13.29 2.49 2.45
C ARG A 21 -12.53 3.56 3.22
N MET A 22 -12.42 3.44 4.55
CA MET A 22 -11.64 4.36 5.39
C MET A 22 -10.18 4.43 4.92
N ALA A 23 -9.58 3.27 4.65
CA ALA A 23 -8.19 3.15 4.16
C ALA A 23 -8.00 3.88 2.81
N ALA A 24 -8.91 3.70 1.87
CA ALA A 24 -8.86 4.38 0.59
C ALA A 24 -9.00 5.91 0.75
N ARG A 25 -9.97 6.37 1.57
CA ARG A 25 -10.15 7.80 1.87
C ARG A 25 -8.94 8.38 2.59
N ALA A 26 -8.34 7.65 3.52
CA ALA A 26 -7.13 8.09 4.22
C ALA A 26 -5.99 8.40 3.24
N LEU A 27 -5.73 7.54 2.25
CA LEU A 27 -4.74 7.82 1.20
C LEU A 27 -5.12 9.03 0.34
N GLY A 28 -6.38 9.11 -0.10
CA GLY A 28 -6.82 10.16 -1.01
C GLY A 28 -6.91 11.55 -0.36
N ARG A 29 -7.14 11.64 0.96
CA ARG A 29 -7.33 12.90 1.69
C ARG A 29 -6.06 13.45 2.35
N ASN A 30 -5.03 12.63 2.51
CA ASN A 30 -3.77 13.00 3.17
C ASN A 30 -2.60 13.15 2.19
N ASP A 31 -2.85 13.45 0.92
CA ASP A 31 -1.82 13.60 -0.13
C ASP A 31 -0.93 12.34 -0.31
N LEU A 32 -1.40 11.17 0.12
CA LEU A 32 -0.73 9.87 -0.03
C LEU A 32 -1.14 9.13 -1.30
N GLY A 33 -2.01 9.72 -2.08
CA GLY A 33 -2.50 9.26 -3.38
C GLY A 33 -3.29 10.37 -4.02
N HIS A 34 -3.60 10.21 -5.29
CA HIS A 34 -4.47 11.15 -6.01
C HIS A 34 -5.83 10.49 -6.30
N ALA A 35 -6.33 10.68 -7.53
CA ALA A 35 -7.55 10.02 -7.99
C ALA A 35 -7.36 8.51 -8.28
N PHE A 36 -6.12 8.03 -8.26
CA PHE A 36 -5.75 6.68 -8.69
C PHE A 36 -5.25 5.82 -7.52
N GLY A 37 -5.24 4.52 -7.76
CA GLY A 37 -4.82 3.53 -6.77
C GLY A 37 -5.98 2.67 -6.30
N HIS A 38 -5.69 1.72 -5.46
CA HIS A 38 -6.66 0.83 -4.85
C HIS A 38 -6.13 0.21 -3.57
N VAL A 39 -7.04 -0.06 -2.66
CA VAL A 39 -6.75 -0.68 -1.36
C VAL A 39 -7.52 -1.98 -1.28
N SER A 40 -6.92 -3.00 -0.67
CA SER A 40 -7.61 -4.26 -0.41
C SER A 40 -7.28 -4.84 0.94
N ALA A 41 -8.18 -5.68 1.45
CA ALA A 41 -7.98 -6.47 2.66
C ALA A 41 -8.36 -7.93 2.41
N ARG A 42 -7.55 -8.86 2.90
CA ARG A 42 -7.83 -10.29 2.85
C ARG A 42 -9.09 -10.60 3.67
N LEU A 43 -9.98 -11.40 3.13
CA LEU A 43 -11.16 -11.91 3.82
C LEU A 43 -10.89 -13.29 4.45
N ASP A 44 -10.24 -14.15 3.68
CA ASP A 44 -9.92 -15.53 4.05
C ASP A 44 -8.73 -16.06 3.22
N ALA A 45 -8.54 -17.38 3.21
CA ALA A 45 -7.46 -18.02 2.44
C ALA A 45 -7.65 -17.87 0.92
N ASP A 46 -8.87 -17.70 0.44
CA ASP A 46 -9.24 -17.81 -0.97
C ASP A 46 -9.67 -16.48 -1.59
N SER A 47 -9.91 -15.44 -0.76
CA SER A 47 -10.49 -14.18 -1.23
C SER A 47 -9.99 -12.94 -0.50
N PHE A 48 -10.12 -11.80 -1.15
CA PHE A 48 -9.90 -10.48 -0.58
C PHE A 48 -10.93 -9.48 -1.10
N LEU A 49 -11.14 -8.41 -0.36
CA LEU A 49 -11.99 -7.29 -0.74
C LEU A 49 -11.13 -6.16 -1.28
N VAL A 50 -11.43 -5.66 -2.47
CA VAL A 50 -10.82 -4.42 -3.02
C VAL A 50 -11.83 -3.28 -3.01
N CYS A 51 -11.38 -2.06 -2.75
CA CYS A 51 -12.23 -0.87 -2.73
C CYS A 51 -12.94 -0.63 -4.08
N ALA A 52 -14.01 0.15 -4.06
CA ALA A 52 -14.70 0.59 -5.27
C ALA A 52 -13.72 1.27 -6.25
N PRO A 53 -13.88 1.10 -7.58
CA PRO A 53 -13.01 1.68 -8.61
C PRO A 53 -13.32 3.17 -8.84
N LYS A 54 -13.25 3.96 -7.77
CA LYS A 54 -13.49 5.41 -7.73
C LYS A 54 -12.23 6.14 -7.27
N PRO A 55 -12.13 7.47 -7.47
CA PRO A 55 -11.09 8.25 -6.82
C PRO A 55 -11.11 8.00 -5.31
N MET A 56 -9.98 7.52 -4.75
CA MET A 56 -9.93 6.98 -3.38
C MET A 56 -10.48 7.95 -2.32
N GLY A 57 -10.14 9.23 -2.42
CA GLY A 57 -10.64 10.26 -1.48
C GLY A 57 -12.14 10.57 -1.59
N LEU A 58 -12.81 10.11 -2.66
CA LEU A 58 -14.23 10.33 -2.93
C LEU A 58 -15.10 9.08 -2.72
N ILE A 59 -14.52 7.98 -2.24
CA ILE A 59 -15.29 6.77 -1.90
C ILE A 59 -16.24 7.09 -0.75
N ALA A 60 -17.54 6.92 -0.99
CA ALA A 60 -18.59 7.19 -0.01
C ALA A 60 -18.90 5.95 0.87
N PRO A 61 -19.56 6.11 2.02
CA PRO A 61 -19.95 4.97 2.86
C PRO A 61 -20.83 3.92 2.16
N GLU A 62 -21.61 4.32 1.17
CA GLU A 62 -22.46 3.45 0.34
C GLU A 62 -21.71 2.76 -0.81
N ASP A 63 -20.47 3.14 -1.10
CA ASP A 63 -19.69 2.54 -2.17
C ASP A 63 -19.12 1.19 -1.73
N GLU A 64 -19.62 0.14 -2.33
CA GLU A 64 -19.16 -1.20 -2.02
C GLU A 64 -17.92 -1.57 -2.82
N GLY A 65 -16.96 -2.21 -2.16
CA GLY A 65 -15.83 -2.87 -2.80
C GLY A 65 -16.24 -4.21 -3.42
N THR A 66 -15.35 -4.79 -4.19
CA THR A 66 -15.57 -6.08 -4.86
C THR A 66 -14.79 -7.18 -4.18
N ILE A 67 -15.42 -8.33 -3.93
CA ILE A 67 -14.74 -9.54 -3.49
C ILE A 67 -14.04 -10.16 -4.70
N VAL A 68 -12.73 -10.37 -4.56
CA VAL A 68 -11.86 -10.88 -5.62
C VAL A 68 -11.26 -12.22 -5.15
N PRO A 69 -11.35 -13.29 -5.95
CA PRO A 69 -10.67 -14.54 -5.63
C PRO A 69 -9.14 -14.36 -5.74
N ILE A 70 -8.39 -15.01 -4.84
CA ILE A 70 -6.92 -15.02 -4.90
C ILE A 70 -6.43 -15.80 -6.13
N GLU A 71 -7.15 -16.83 -6.51
CA GLU A 71 -6.88 -17.64 -7.71
C GLU A 71 -7.94 -17.39 -8.79
N GLY A 72 -7.51 -17.41 -10.05
CA GLY A 72 -8.42 -17.25 -11.18
C GLY A 72 -8.45 -15.84 -11.77
N THR A 73 -9.47 -15.54 -12.57
CA THR A 73 -9.62 -14.27 -13.28
C THR A 73 -10.17 -13.17 -12.37
N LEU A 74 -9.78 -11.93 -12.63
CA LEU A 74 -10.40 -10.78 -11.98
C LEU A 74 -11.90 -10.69 -12.36
N PRO A 75 -12.79 -10.38 -11.40
CA PRO A 75 -14.18 -10.07 -11.68
C PRO A 75 -14.33 -8.86 -12.62
N ASP A 76 -15.44 -8.83 -13.37
CA ASP A 76 -15.78 -7.69 -14.22
C ASP A 76 -15.88 -6.39 -13.39
N GLY A 77 -15.36 -5.30 -13.94
CA GLY A 77 -15.36 -3.98 -13.30
C GLY A 77 -14.19 -3.76 -12.32
N VAL A 78 -13.42 -4.78 -11.95
CA VAL A 78 -12.21 -4.64 -11.15
C VAL A 78 -11.07 -4.09 -12.00
N LEU A 79 -10.32 -3.12 -11.44
CA LEU A 79 -9.16 -2.54 -12.12
C LEU A 79 -8.10 -3.59 -12.44
N GLY A 80 -7.60 -3.59 -13.68
CA GLY A 80 -6.67 -4.61 -14.14
C GLY A 80 -5.38 -4.75 -13.33
N GLU A 81 -4.92 -3.69 -12.66
CA GLU A 81 -3.73 -3.73 -11.80
C GLU A 81 -3.96 -4.46 -10.46
N VAL A 82 -5.22 -4.76 -10.07
CA VAL A 82 -5.54 -5.55 -8.87
C VAL A 82 -4.95 -6.96 -8.93
N ARG A 83 -4.60 -7.46 -10.11
CA ARG A 83 -3.85 -8.73 -10.26
C ARG A 83 -2.52 -8.75 -9.49
N CYS A 84 -1.90 -7.59 -9.24
CA CYS A 84 -0.72 -7.56 -8.38
C CYS A 84 -1.08 -7.91 -6.92
N HIS A 85 -2.27 -7.51 -6.43
CA HIS A 85 -2.76 -7.93 -5.11
C HIS A 85 -2.99 -9.44 -5.05
N GLN A 86 -3.61 -10.04 -6.10
CA GLN A 86 -3.77 -11.50 -6.18
C GLN A 86 -2.43 -12.22 -6.03
N GLN A 87 -1.42 -11.82 -6.81
CA GLN A 87 -0.10 -12.47 -6.79
C GLN A 87 0.62 -12.28 -5.45
N ILE A 88 0.45 -11.12 -4.80
CA ILE A 88 1.01 -10.87 -3.46
C ILE A 88 0.28 -11.74 -2.42
N TYR A 89 -1.06 -11.73 -2.37
CA TYR A 89 -1.82 -12.55 -1.42
C TYR A 89 -1.55 -14.05 -1.59
N LYS A 90 -1.40 -14.52 -2.82
CA LYS A 90 -1.06 -15.91 -3.11
C LYS A 90 0.28 -16.33 -2.51
N ARG A 91 1.28 -15.46 -2.57
CA ARG A 91 2.66 -15.75 -2.11
C ARG A 91 2.89 -15.43 -0.63
N ARG A 92 2.11 -14.51 -0.06
CA ARG A 92 2.31 -13.90 1.26
C ARG A 92 1.08 -14.12 2.16
N PRO A 93 0.97 -15.28 2.82
CA PRO A 93 -0.14 -15.53 3.75
C PRO A 93 -0.11 -14.64 4.99
N ASP A 94 1.03 -14.02 5.29
CA ASP A 94 1.22 -13.03 6.36
C ASP A 94 0.67 -11.63 6.01
N VAL A 95 0.40 -11.36 4.72
CA VAL A 95 -0.16 -10.09 4.27
C VAL A 95 -1.68 -10.16 4.29
N ASN A 96 -2.32 -9.24 5.03
CA ASN A 96 -3.77 -9.11 5.10
C ASN A 96 -4.27 -7.73 4.61
N GLY A 97 -3.38 -6.79 4.35
CA GLY A 97 -3.71 -5.50 3.74
C GLY A 97 -2.72 -5.10 2.66
N ILE A 98 -3.22 -4.54 1.55
CA ILE A 98 -2.41 -4.02 0.45
C ILE A 98 -2.94 -2.65 0.03
N ALA A 99 -2.02 -1.70 -0.17
CA ALA A 99 -2.29 -0.39 -0.74
C ALA A 99 -1.44 -0.17 -1.99
N ARG A 100 -2.09 0.10 -3.12
CA ARG A 100 -1.47 0.61 -4.34
C ARG A 100 -1.74 2.10 -4.41
N THR A 101 -0.68 2.92 -4.37
CA THR A 101 -0.83 4.38 -4.29
C THR A 101 0.27 5.14 -5.02
N PHE A 102 0.11 6.47 -5.16
CA PHE A 102 0.95 7.36 -5.97
C PHE A 102 1.60 8.41 -5.08
N LEU A 103 2.53 7.98 -4.23
CA LEU A 103 3.31 8.84 -3.35
C LEU A 103 4.23 9.73 -4.16
N ARG A 104 4.10 11.04 -4.01
CA ARG A 104 4.78 12.04 -4.86
C ARG A 104 6.30 11.95 -4.78
N ASP A 105 6.83 11.96 -3.57
CA ASP A 105 8.28 12.00 -3.35
C ASP A 105 8.92 10.64 -3.64
N VAL A 106 8.21 9.55 -3.38
CA VAL A 106 8.59 8.19 -3.80
C VAL A 106 8.69 8.11 -5.32
N MET A 107 7.68 8.61 -6.05
CA MET A 107 7.73 8.63 -7.53
C MET A 107 8.88 9.48 -8.03
N THR A 108 9.07 10.67 -7.46
CA THR A 108 10.18 11.56 -7.84
C THR A 108 11.52 10.87 -7.66
N LEU A 109 11.75 10.28 -6.49
CA LEU A 109 12.99 9.55 -6.17
C LEU A 109 13.22 8.37 -7.13
N SER A 110 12.17 7.66 -7.49
CA SER A 110 12.24 6.49 -8.38
C SER A 110 12.69 6.84 -9.80
N THR A 111 12.50 8.09 -10.27
CA THR A 111 12.99 8.55 -11.57
C THR A 111 14.53 8.59 -11.64
N PHE A 112 15.19 8.65 -10.49
CA PHE A 112 16.64 8.50 -10.35
C PHE A 112 17.08 7.04 -10.18
N GLN A 113 16.17 6.06 -10.36
CA GLN A 113 16.38 4.64 -10.05
C GLN A 113 16.81 4.41 -8.59
N ARG A 114 16.25 5.21 -7.68
CA ARG A 114 16.50 5.13 -6.23
C ARG A 114 15.22 4.87 -5.46
N THR A 115 15.38 4.25 -4.31
CA THR A 115 14.35 4.10 -3.28
C THR A 115 14.86 4.64 -1.95
N PRO A 116 13.98 5.01 -0.99
CA PRO A 116 14.41 5.61 0.26
C PRO A 116 15.33 4.68 1.06
N LYS A 117 16.39 5.20 1.61
CA LYS A 117 17.32 4.49 2.52
C LYS A 117 16.93 4.75 3.98
N SER A 118 17.41 3.89 4.88
CA SER A 118 17.12 3.98 6.32
C SER A 118 17.87 5.13 7.00
N ARG A 119 17.44 6.40 6.76
CA ARG A 119 18.01 7.60 7.38
C ARG A 119 17.21 8.08 8.59
N ILE A 120 15.92 7.79 8.61
CA ILE A 120 15.00 8.20 9.68
C ILE A 120 14.24 7.00 10.23
N GLY A 121 13.62 7.15 11.40
CA GLY A 121 12.91 6.06 12.06
C GLY A 121 11.79 5.42 11.22
N PHE A 122 11.11 6.18 10.37
CA PHE A 122 10.09 5.66 9.46
C PHE A 122 10.68 4.74 8.39
N ALA A 123 11.86 5.05 7.88
CA ALA A 123 12.53 4.25 6.86
C ALA A 123 13.00 2.87 7.39
N SER A 124 13.10 2.70 8.71
CA SER A 124 13.51 1.44 9.33
C SER A 124 12.60 0.26 8.99
N TYR A 125 11.32 0.52 8.74
CA TYR A 125 10.36 -0.52 8.35
C TYR A 125 10.59 -1.09 6.95
N PHE A 126 11.43 -0.44 6.15
CA PHE A 126 11.75 -0.82 4.77
C PHE A 126 13.22 -1.22 4.59
N ALA A 127 13.96 -1.39 5.69
CA ALA A 127 15.39 -1.67 5.64
C ALA A 127 15.73 -2.95 4.85
N PRO A 128 16.86 -2.93 4.11
CA PRO A 128 17.78 -1.81 3.94
C PRO A 128 17.22 -0.71 3.04
N PHE A 129 16.33 -1.03 2.11
CA PHE A 129 15.55 -0.17 1.22
C PHE A 129 14.46 -0.99 0.51
N PRO A 130 13.35 -0.38 0.08
CA PRO A 130 12.33 -1.07 -0.72
C PRO A 130 12.90 -1.47 -2.09
N PRO A 131 12.57 -2.65 -2.64
CA PRO A 131 12.91 -3.00 -4.01
C PRO A 131 12.28 -2.01 -5.01
N LEU A 132 12.96 -1.83 -6.16
CA LEU A 132 12.49 -1.05 -7.28
C LEU A 132 12.01 -1.98 -8.40
N TRP A 133 10.77 -1.81 -8.83
CA TRP A 133 10.24 -2.34 -10.08
C TRP A 133 10.56 -1.34 -11.20
N ASP A 134 11.57 -1.64 -12.01
CA ASP A 134 12.10 -0.74 -13.03
C ASP A 134 11.42 -0.92 -14.41
N ASP A 135 10.11 -1.19 -14.41
CA ASP A 135 9.29 -1.22 -15.60
C ASP A 135 8.23 -0.09 -15.51
N PRO A 136 8.21 0.89 -16.43
CA PRO A 136 7.24 1.99 -16.38
C PRO A 136 5.86 1.59 -16.91
N LEU A 137 5.68 0.38 -17.45
CA LEU A 137 4.42 -0.06 -18.02
C LEU A 137 3.40 -0.42 -16.92
N LEU A 138 2.13 -0.34 -17.29
CA LEU A 138 1.05 -0.71 -16.38
C LEU A 138 1.02 -2.23 -16.17
N LEU A 139 0.86 -2.66 -14.92
CA LEU A 139 0.75 -4.07 -14.53
C LEU A 139 -0.62 -4.65 -14.92
N ARG A 140 -0.83 -4.96 -16.19
CA ARG A 140 -2.12 -5.41 -16.73
C ARG A 140 -2.14 -6.85 -17.22
N ASP A 141 -1.03 -7.58 -17.08
CA ASP A 141 -0.95 -9.01 -17.39
C ASP A 141 -0.44 -9.81 -16.18
N ASP A 142 -0.79 -11.10 -16.15
CA ASP A 142 -0.51 -11.97 -15.00
C ASP A 142 0.98 -12.30 -14.86
N GLY A 143 1.71 -12.36 -15.99
CA GLY A 143 3.15 -12.61 -15.98
C GLY A 143 3.94 -11.46 -15.36
N ALA A 144 3.57 -10.21 -15.68
CA ALA A 144 4.16 -9.03 -15.06
C ALA A 144 3.79 -8.94 -13.56
N ALA A 145 2.52 -9.22 -13.21
CA ALA A 145 2.08 -9.23 -11.82
C ALA A 145 2.80 -10.30 -10.97
N LEU A 146 3.05 -11.48 -11.54
CA LEU A 146 3.83 -12.54 -10.91
C LEU A 146 5.26 -12.06 -10.61
N LYS A 147 5.97 -11.55 -11.62
CA LYS A 147 7.34 -11.04 -11.47
C LYS A 147 7.42 -9.87 -10.49
N PHE A 148 6.39 -9.02 -10.49
CA PHE A 148 6.26 -7.92 -9.54
C PHE A 148 6.19 -8.42 -8.10
N ALA A 149 5.34 -9.42 -7.82
CA ALA A 149 5.22 -10.04 -6.51
C ALA A 149 6.50 -10.79 -6.10
N GLU A 150 7.22 -11.39 -7.05
CA GLU A 150 8.54 -11.99 -6.83
C GLU A 150 9.59 -10.94 -6.45
N THR A 151 9.60 -9.79 -7.14
CA THR A 151 10.50 -8.68 -6.85
C THR A 151 10.21 -8.07 -5.47
N LEU A 152 8.93 -7.95 -5.07
CA LEU A 152 8.55 -7.54 -3.72
C LEU A 152 9.14 -8.49 -2.66
N GLY A 153 9.08 -9.80 -2.90
CA GLY A 153 9.57 -10.81 -1.95
C GLY A 153 8.94 -10.66 -0.57
N ASN A 154 9.76 -10.58 0.46
CA ASN A 154 9.32 -10.36 1.85
C ASN A 154 9.30 -8.88 2.28
N ALA A 155 9.60 -7.96 1.37
CA ALA A 155 9.58 -6.52 1.69
C ALA A 155 8.16 -6.04 2.02
N ARG A 156 8.07 -4.94 2.79
CA ARG A 156 6.80 -4.28 3.13
C ARG A 156 6.33 -3.30 2.06
N ALA A 157 7.21 -2.93 1.14
CA ALA A 157 6.91 -2.02 0.04
C ALA A 157 7.73 -2.39 -1.19
N ILE A 158 7.19 -2.09 -2.37
CA ILE A 158 7.90 -2.07 -3.65
C ILE A 158 7.58 -0.78 -4.38
N VAL A 159 8.62 -0.10 -4.84
CA VAL A 159 8.51 1.15 -5.58
C VAL A 159 8.44 0.84 -7.07
N MET A 160 7.55 1.49 -7.79
CA MET A 160 7.40 1.38 -9.25
C MET A 160 7.97 2.64 -9.89
N ARG A 161 8.93 2.49 -10.81
CA ARG A 161 9.59 3.64 -11.43
C ARG A 161 8.60 4.59 -12.12
N GLY A 162 8.48 5.82 -11.61
CA GLY A 162 7.57 6.85 -12.11
C GLY A 162 6.09 6.53 -11.96
N ASN A 163 5.72 5.47 -11.21
CA ASN A 163 4.35 4.97 -11.15
C ASN A 163 3.91 4.56 -9.72
N GLY A 164 4.39 5.26 -8.69
CA GLY A 164 3.99 5.05 -7.30
C GLY A 164 4.59 3.81 -6.66
N CYS A 165 3.80 3.13 -5.84
CA CYS A 165 4.27 1.99 -5.05
C CYS A 165 3.12 1.06 -4.62
N VAL A 166 3.50 -0.12 -4.12
CA VAL A 166 2.59 -1.03 -3.41
C VAL A 166 3.16 -1.27 -2.01
N LEU A 167 2.29 -1.14 -1.01
CA LEU A 167 2.59 -1.36 0.41
C LEU A 167 1.82 -2.59 0.89
N THR A 168 2.43 -3.36 1.78
CA THR A 168 1.81 -4.53 2.41
C THR A 168 1.84 -4.41 3.93
N GLY A 169 0.82 -4.94 4.58
CA GLY A 169 0.72 -4.96 6.04
C GLY A 169 0.04 -6.22 6.57
N ALA A 170 0.23 -6.50 7.86
CA ALA A 170 -0.52 -7.52 8.57
C ALA A 170 -2.01 -7.16 8.70
N THR A 171 -2.34 -5.88 8.52
CA THR A 171 -3.71 -5.36 8.39
C THR A 171 -3.74 -4.27 7.31
N VAL A 172 -4.95 -3.88 6.88
CA VAL A 172 -5.09 -2.79 5.90
C VAL A 172 -4.63 -1.46 6.51
N GLU A 173 -4.88 -1.23 7.79
CA GLU A 173 -4.43 -0.05 8.53
C GLU A 173 -2.90 0.06 8.51
N GLU A 174 -2.20 -1.05 8.76
CA GLU A 174 -0.73 -1.08 8.69
C GLU A 174 -0.23 -0.71 7.29
N ALA A 175 -0.85 -1.24 6.23
CA ALA A 175 -0.46 -0.91 4.85
C ALA A 175 -0.59 0.60 4.55
N ILE A 176 -1.62 1.26 5.09
CA ILE A 176 -1.82 2.71 4.94
C ILE A 176 -0.77 3.51 5.72
N VAL A 177 -0.49 3.11 6.96
CA VAL A 177 0.55 3.76 7.78
C VAL A 177 1.93 3.63 7.12
N MET A 178 2.21 2.47 6.49
CA MET A 178 3.43 2.28 5.70
C MET A 178 3.52 3.25 4.52
N ALA A 179 2.40 3.64 3.90
CA ALA A 179 2.41 4.65 2.84
C ALA A 179 2.91 6.00 3.35
N PHE A 180 2.41 6.46 4.48
CA PHE A 180 2.90 7.68 5.13
C PHE A 180 4.40 7.59 5.47
N PHE A 181 4.83 6.47 6.07
CA PHE A 181 6.24 6.28 6.44
C PHE A 181 7.16 6.26 5.21
N LEU A 182 6.72 5.66 4.11
CA LEU A 182 7.50 5.59 2.88
C LEU A 182 7.64 6.97 2.23
N GLU A 183 6.56 7.76 2.20
CA GLU A 183 6.58 9.12 1.64
C GLU A 183 7.50 10.05 2.45
N GLU A 184 7.41 10.06 3.77
CA GLU A 184 8.30 10.85 4.62
C GLU A 184 9.78 10.41 4.49
N SER A 185 10.01 9.12 4.25
CA SER A 185 11.35 8.59 4.00
C SER A 185 11.91 9.07 2.65
N ALA A 186 11.08 9.08 1.60
CA ALA A 186 11.46 9.59 0.28
C ALA A 186 11.71 11.10 0.28
N LYS A 187 10.86 11.86 0.96
CA LYS A 187 11.04 13.30 1.18
C LYS A 187 12.38 13.61 1.85
N THR A 188 12.73 12.85 2.87
CA THR A 188 14.03 12.97 3.53
C THR A 188 15.18 12.65 2.58
N GLU A 189 15.10 11.57 1.81
CA GLU A 189 16.14 11.19 0.85
C GLU A 189 16.34 12.27 -0.22
N LEU A 190 15.25 12.82 -0.78
CA LEU A 190 15.30 13.92 -1.74
C LEU A 190 15.93 15.19 -1.15
N ALA A 191 15.61 15.55 0.10
CA ALA A 191 16.21 16.67 0.80
C ALA A 191 17.72 16.48 0.99
N VAL A 192 18.15 15.28 1.35
CA VAL A 192 19.56 14.93 1.48
C VAL A 192 20.28 15.03 0.12
N MET A 193 19.69 14.50 -0.95
CA MET A 193 20.22 14.63 -2.31
C MET A 193 20.34 16.10 -2.73
N ALA A 194 19.31 16.90 -2.50
CA ALA A 194 19.30 18.32 -2.83
C ALA A 194 20.35 19.13 -2.05
N SER A 195 20.71 18.70 -0.86
CA SER A 195 21.76 19.36 -0.06
C SER A 195 23.18 19.17 -0.60
N GLY A 196 23.40 18.18 -1.47
CA GLY A 196 24.73 17.75 -1.91
C GLY A 196 25.59 17.12 -0.79
N GLN A 197 24.99 16.72 0.33
CA GLN A 197 25.69 16.20 1.52
C GLN A 197 25.36 14.72 1.78
N GLU A 198 25.07 13.94 0.76
CA GLU A 198 24.67 12.52 0.92
C GLU A 198 25.69 11.72 1.74
N ASP A 199 26.99 11.93 1.50
CA ASP A 199 28.10 11.23 2.16
C ASP A 199 28.20 11.57 3.67
N ARG A 200 27.66 12.71 4.09
CA ARG A 200 27.64 13.16 5.49
C ARG A 200 26.36 12.76 6.21
N SER A 201 25.32 12.41 5.49
CA SER A 201 24.04 11.97 6.08
C SER A 201 24.08 10.49 6.42
N LEU A 202 24.11 10.18 7.69
CA LEU A 202 24.27 8.81 8.18
C LEU A 202 23.05 7.94 7.87
N LEU A 203 23.31 6.68 7.63
CA LEU A 203 22.31 5.62 7.54
C LEU A 203 22.26 4.82 8.85
N PHE A 204 21.10 4.29 9.19
CA PHE A 204 21.03 3.25 10.21
C PHE A 204 21.70 1.98 9.69
N SER A 205 22.43 1.27 10.57
CA SER A 205 22.84 -0.10 10.26
C SER A 205 21.61 -1.02 10.18
N ASN A 206 21.77 -2.22 9.63
CA ASN A 206 20.67 -3.20 9.59
C ASN A 206 20.18 -3.55 11.01
N GLU A 207 21.10 -3.65 11.98
CA GLU A 207 20.77 -3.92 13.39
C GLU A 207 19.98 -2.76 13.99
N GLN A 208 20.43 -1.51 13.75
CA GLN A 208 19.72 -0.32 14.23
C GLN A 208 18.32 -0.20 13.60
N ALA A 209 18.20 -0.43 12.30
CA ALA A 209 16.92 -0.39 11.61
C ALA A 209 15.97 -1.48 12.14
N THR A 210 16.46 -2.72 12.32
CA THR A 210 15.66 -3.82 12.87
C THR A 210 15.19 -3.50 14.30
N ALA A 211 16.08 -3.01 15.14
CA ALA A 211 15.73 -2.62 16.52
C ALA A 211 14.74 -1.44 16.58
N ARG A 212 14.78 -0.55 15.57
CA ARG A 212 13.90 0.63 15.48
C ARG A 212 12.53 0.34 14.91
N ALA A 213 12.40 -0.68 14.04
CA ALA A 213 11.15 -1.06 13.36
C ALA A 213 10.22 -1.85 14.29
N VAL A 214 9.76 -1.20 15.36
CA VAL A 214 8.90 -1.82 16.38
C VAL A 214 7.41 -1.55 16.10
N SER A 215 6.56 -2.49 16.48
CA SER A 215 5.09 -2.35 16.44
C SER A 215 4.46 -1.99 17.79
N SER A 216 5.28 -1.95 18.86
CA SER A 216 4.81 -1.60 20.21
C SER A 216 4.55 -0.08 20.35
N GLY A 217 3.85 0.31 21.41
CA GLY A 217 3.59 1.72 21.73
C GLY A 217 2.52 2.36 20.86
N ARG A 218 1.64 1.57 20.27
CA ARG A 218 0.54 2.04 19.41
C ARG A 218 1.03 2.92 18.25
N ILE A 219 2.17 2.56 17.62
CA ILE A 219 2.76 3.37 16.54
C ILE A 219 1.83 3.38 15.32
N PHE A 220 1.30 2.22 14.94
CA PHE A 220 0.41 2.10 13.79
C PHE A 220 -0.98 2.66 14.10
N GLU A 221 -1.54 2.34 15.25
CA GLU A 221 -2.87 2.80 15.65
C GLU A 221 -2.93 4.33 15.77
N ARG A 222 -1.92 4.96 16.36
CA ARG A 222 -1.87 6.42 16.48
C ARG A 222 -1.77 7.12 15.12
N MET A 223 -1.02 6.54 14.19
CA MET A 223 -0.93 7.10 12.84
C MET A 223 -2.21 6.82 12.05
N TRP A 224 -2.81 5.64 12.22
CA TRP A 224 -4.12 5.35 11.65
C TRP A 224 -5.18 6.33 12.16
N ASP A 225 -5.28 6.54 13.48
CA ASP A 225 -6.21 7.49 14.09
C ASP A 225 -6.00 8.91 13.52
N TYR A 226 -4.74 9.32 13.31
CA TYR A 226 -4.40 10.60 12.68
C TYR A 226 -4.86 10.69 11.22
N LEU A 227 -4.59 9.66 10.42
CA LEU A 227 -4.91 9.65 8.98
C LEU A 227 -6.42 9.49 8.71
N THR A 228 -7.17 8.95 9.67
CA THR A 228 -8.62 8.75 9.56
C THR A 228 -9.42 9.71 10.42
N ASN A 229 -8.78 10.73 10.99
CA ASN A 229 -9.49 11.77 11.71
C ASN A 229 -10.55 12.41 10.80
N ASP A 230 -11.74 12.63 11.34
CA ASP A 230 -12.91 13.14 10.60
C ASP A 230 -13.42 12.21 9.46
N ASP A 231 -13.07 10.92 9.47
CA ASP A 231 -13.68 9.97 8.54
C ASP A 231 -15.12 9.66 8.94
N PRO A 232 -16.09 9.66 7.99
CA PRO A 232 -17.52 9.48 8.31
C PRO A 232 -17.88 8.10 8.88
N GLU A 233 -16.97 7.13 8.81
CA GLU A 233 -17.12 5.78 9.34
C GLU A 233 -16.15 5.49 10.51
N GLY A 234 -15.44 6.52 11.00
CA GLY A 234 -14.47 6.43 12.09
C GLY A 234 -15.07 6.47 13.48
#